data_e9fe7d141d295d60172967f3c9d591bc
#
_entry.id   e9fe7d141d295d60172967f3c9d591bc
#
_cell.length_a   1.000
_cell.length_b   1.000
_cell.length_c   1.000
_cell.angle_alpha   90.00
_cell.angle_beta   90.00
_cell.angle_gamma   90.00
#
_symmetry.space_group_name_H-M   'P 1'
#
loop_
_entity.id
_entity.type
_entity.pdbx_description
1 polymer ?
#
loop_
_entity_poly.entity_id
_entity_poly.type
_entity_poly.pdbx_seq_one_letter_code
_entity_poly.pdbx_strand_id
1 'polypeptide(L)'
;LGTMAMGEGGPELVKQLLSKTYDINMPGVVAIYLDGEPMKGVGPQDVALAIIGAVFENGYVKNKVMEFVGPGVEKLSADFRIGVDVMTTETTCLSSIWRTDDDKIRDFYDIHGRSEDYKALNPGAVTYYDGMVYVNLSEIRPMIAMPFHPSNTYTIDELNANLMDILDDVEKKAKVSLGGAVEYSLKDKVHNGKLYVEQGII
;
A
#
# COMPACT_ATOMS: atom_id res chain seq x y z
N LEU A 1 13.30 0.79 -3.72
CA LEU A 1 12.41 1.47 -4.69
C LEU A 1 12.82 1.18 -6.15
N GLY A 2 14.10 1.28 -6.51
CA GLY A 2 14.61 1.07 -7.86
C GLY A 2 14.94 -0.39 -8.20
N THR A 3 14.38 -1.35 -7.51
CA THR A 3 14.53 -2.78 -7.75
C THR A 3 13.26 -3.51 -7.33
N MET A 4 13.00 -4.64 -7.92
CA MET A 4 11.89 -5.49 -7.50
C MET A 4 12.16 -6.03 -6.09
N ALA A 5 11.29 -5.69 -5.15
CA ALA A 5 11.30 -6.20 -3.79
C ALA A 5 10.14 -7.18 -3.61
N MET A 6 10.41 -8.36 -3.05
CA MET A 6 9.40 -9.40 -2.82
C MET A 6 9.41 -9.79 -1.34
N GLY A 7 8.22 -9.78 -0.73
CA GLY A 7 8.02 -10.33 0.61
C GLY A 7 7.85 -11.85 0.52
N GLU A 8 8.73 -12.60 1.17
CA GLU A 8 8.76 -14.05 1.08
C GLU A 8 8.74 -14.72 2.46
N GLY A 9 8.06 -15.85 2.52
CA GLY A 9 8.06 -16.68 3.73
C GLY A 9 9.30 -17.55 3.87
N GLY A 10 9.47 -18.16 5.04
CA GLY A 10 10.62 -19.01 5.36
C GLY A 10 10.89 -20.14 4.34
N PRO A 11 9.89 -20.90 3.87
CA PRO A 11 10.10 -21.96 2.89
C PRO A 11 10.74 -21.49 1.59
N GLU A 12 10.30 -20.33 1.07
CA GLU A 12 10.85 -19.77 -0.18
C GLU A 12 12.27 -19.24 0.03
N LEU A 13 12.55 -18.63 1.18
CA LEU A 13 13.92 -18.21 1.54
C LEU A 13 14.87 -19.41 1.63
N VAL A 14 14.44 -20.52 2.21
CA VAL A 14 15.24 -21.76 2.29
C VAL A 14 15.55 -22.29 0.89
N LYS A 15 14.57 -22.31 -0.02
CA LYS A 15 14.80 -22.70 -1.42
C LYS A 15 15.86 -21.82 -2.09
N GLN A 16 15.76 -20.51 -1.93
CA GLN A 16 16.74 -19.56 -2.49
C GLN A 16 18.15 -19.77 -1.93
N LEU A 17 18.27 -20.00 -0.62
CA LEU A 17 19.56 -20.28 0.03
C LEU A 17 20.20 -21.57 -0.50
N LEU A 18 19.42 -22.61 -0.76
CA LEU A 18 19.92 -23.90 -1.24
C LEU A 18 20.22 -23.90 -2.73
N SER A 19 19.30 -23.37 -3.54
CA SER A 19 19.42 -23.38 -5.01
C SER A 19 20.20 -22.17 -5.57
N LYS A 20 20.32 -21.10 -4.80
CA LYS A 20 20.89 -19.79 -5.20
C LYS A 20 20.12 -19.11 -6.34
N THR A 21 18.91 -19.57 -6.61
CA THR A 21 18.00 -19.04 -7.63
C THR A 21 16.61 -18.90 -7.04
N TYR A 22 15.82 -18.03 -7.64
CA TYR A 22 14.41 -17.90 -7.37
C TYR A 22 13.64 -17.84 -8.67
N ASP A 23 12.89 -18.91 -8.94
CA ASP A 23 12.12 -19.03 -10.17
C ASP A 23 10.71 -18.47 -9.94
N ILE A 24 10.35 -17.49 -10.76
CA ILE A 24 9.02 -16.89 -10.78
C ILE A 24 8.40 -17.02 -12.16
N ASN A 25 7.09 -17.11 -12.21
CA ASN A 25 6.37 -16.94 -13.47
C ASN A 25 6.54 -15.49 -13.95
N MET A 26 6.66 -15.29 -15.26
CA MET A 26 6.71 -13.94 -15.81
C MET A 26 5.45 -13.17 -15.41
N PRO A 27 5.54 -12.14 -14.57
CA PRO A 27 4.37 -11.41 -14.10
C PRO A 27 3.87 -10.43 -15.17
N GLY A 28 2.58 -10.13 -15.13
CA GLY A 28 2.06 -8.92 -15.74
C GLY A 28 2.51 -7.69 -14.96
N VAL A 29 2.48 -6.52 -15.60
CA VAL A 29 2.85 -5.24 -14.98
C VAL A 29 1.68 -4.27 -15.02
N VAL A 30 1.33 -3.71 -13.87
CA VAL A 30 0.28 -2.69 -13.73
C VAL A 30 0.92 -1.36 -13.37
N ALA A 31 0.69 -0.34 -14.18
CA ALA A 31 1.10 1.01 -13.84
C ALA A 31 0.24 1.56 -12.70
N ILE A 32 0.88 2.03 -11.65
CA ILE A 32 0.23 2.87 -10.62
C ILE A 32 0.61 4.31 -10.96
N TYR A 33 -0.28 4.97 -11.68
CA TYR A 33 -0.02 6.31 -12.19
C TYR A 33 -0.43 7.35 -11.13
N LEU A 34 0.58 7.97 -10.52
CA LEU A 34 0.41 8.99 -9.49
C LEU A 34 0.38 10.38 -10.13
N ASP A 35 -0.63 11.16 -9.80
CA ASP A 35 -0.79 12.55 -10.20
C ASP A 35 -1.03 13.45 -8.99
N GLY A 36 -0.79 14.75 -9.15
CA GLY A 36 -0.96 15.71 -8.07
C GLY A 36 0.06 15.56 -6.94
N GLU A 37 -0.29 16.04 -5.76
CA GLU A 37 0.53 15.95 -4.54
C GLU A 37 -0.36 15.74 -3.31
N PRO A 38 0.11 15.04 -2.27
CA PRO A 38 -0.66 14.80 -1.06
C PRO A 38 -0.99 16.11 -0.34
N MET A 39 -2.21 16.21 0.16
CA MET A 39 -2.61 17.33 1.01
C MET A 39 -1.90 17.26 2.38
N LYS A 40 -1.83 18.40 3.05
CA LYS A 40 -1.33 18.45 4.43
C LYS A 40 -2.16 17.54 5.33
N GLY A 41 -1.49 16.66 6.06
CA GLY A 41 -2.11 15.69 6.97
C GLY A 41 -2.37 14.32 6.33
N VAL A 42 -2.12 14.17 5.02
CA VAL A 42 -2.13 12.87 4.33
C VAL A 42 -0.72 12.31 4.32
N GLY A 43 -0.56 11.13 4.86
CA GLY A 43 0.69 10.40 4.93
C GLY A 43 0.79 9.24 3.93
N PRO A 44 1.93 8.52 3.91
CA PRO A 44 2.10 7.37 3.04
C PRO A 44 1.08 6.26 3.30
N GLN A 45 0.66 6.08 4.56
CA GLN A 45 -0.35 5.08 4.92
C GLN A 45 -1.71 5.37 4.27
N ASP A 46 -2.11 6.63 4.20
CA ASP A 46 -3.39 7.00 3.56
C ASP A 46 -3.37 6.65 2.07
N VAL A 47 -2.25 6.96 1.39
CA VAL A 47 -2.07 6.60 -0.03
C VAL A 47 -2.06 5.09 -0.23
N ALA A 48 -1.36 4.36 0.63
CA ALA A 48 -1.32 2.91 0.58
C ALA A 48 -2.71 2.30 0.79
N LEU A 49 -3.46 2.75 1.80
CA LEU A 49 -4.81 2.27 2.08
C LEU A 49 -5.78 2.56 0.93
N ALA A 50 -5.68 3.74 0.30
CA ALA A 50 -6.49 4.08 -0.87
C ALA A 50 -6.22 3.10 -2.03
N ILE A 51 -4.96 2.77 -2.30
CA ILE A 51 -4.58 1.81 -3.33
C ILE A 51 -5.06 0.40 -2.97
N ILE A 52 -4.81 -0.05 -1.74
CA ILE A 52 -5.22 -1.39 -1.27
C ILE A 52 -6.74 -1.55 -1.42
N GLY A 53 -7.52 -0.58 -0.96
CA GLY A 53 -8.98 -0.59 -1.08
C GLY A 53 -9.47 -0.68 -2.53
N ALA A 54 -8.76 -0.05 -3.46
CA ALA A 54 -9.13 -0.04 -4.88
C ALA A 54 -8.82 -1.36 -5.62
N VAL A 55 -7.77 -2.10 -5.20
CA VAL A 55 -7.24 -3.21 -6.01
C VAL A 55 -7.36 -4.58 -5.37
N PHE A 56 -7.63 -4.67 -4.06
CA PHE A 56 -7.57 -5.95 -3.34
C PHE A 56 -8.74 -6.87 -3.68
N GLU A 57 -9.99 -6.39 -3.53
CA GLU A 57 -11.18 -7.26 -3.70
C GLU A 57 -11.31 -7.86 -5.10
N ASN A 58 -10.98 -7.08 -6.11
CA ASN A 58 -11.05 -7.52 -7.51
C ASN A 58 -9.81 -8.30 -7.95
N GLY A 59 -8.77 -8.38 -7.10
CA GLY A 59 -7.52 -9.07 -7.42
C GLY A 59 -6.74 -8.44 -8.58
N TYR A 60 -6.94 -7.16 -8.86
CA TYR A 60 -6.45 -6.48 -10.06
C TYR A 60 -4.93 -6.56 -10.22
N VAL A 61 -4.20 -6.49 -9.11
CA VAL A 61 -2.73 -6.56 -9.09
C VAL A 61 -2.19 -7.90 -8.57
N LYS A 62 -3.07 -8.87 -8.31
CA LYS A 62 -2.66 -10.15 -7.76
C LYS A 62 -1.62 -10.85 -8.63
N ASN A 63 -0.48 -11.22 -8.02
CA ASN A 63 0.67 -11.85 -8.69
C ASN A 63 1.26 -11.02 -9.85
N LYS A 64 1.01 -9.71 -9.89
CA LYS A 64 1.59 -8.79 -10.87
C LYS A 64 2.59 -7.85 -10.20
N VAL A 65 3.41 -7.19 -10.99
CA VAL A 65 4.28 -6.11 -10.52
C VAL A 65 3.51 -4.79 -10.60
N MET A 66 3.54 -4.03 -9.52
CA MET A 66 3.04 -2.66 -9.48
C MET A 66 4.19 -1.70 -9.81
N GLU A 67 4.13 -1.00 -10.93
CA GLU A 67 5.13 0.00 -11.30
C GLU A 67 4.59 1.41 -11.04
N PHE A 68 5.21 2.11 -10.09
CA PHE A 68 4.82 3.47 -9.70
C PHE A 68 5.45 4.51 -10.62
N VAL A 69 4.61 5.18 -11.37
CA VAL A 69 4.98 6.16 -12.41
C VAL A 69 4.11 7.41 -12.32
N GLY A 70 4.33 8.36 -13.21
CA GLY A 70 3.56 9.60 -13.27
C GLY A 70 4.24 10.78 -12.57
N PRO A 71 3.73 12.00 -12.79
CA PRO A 71 4.34 13.24 -12.28
C PRO A 71 4.25 13.38 -10.76
N GLY A 72 3.26 12.74 -10.11
CA GLY A 72 3.11 12.75 -8.67
C GLY A 72 4.26 12.06 -7.94
N VAL A 73 4.98 11.11 -8.58
CA VAL A 73 6.13 10.45 -7.97
C VAL A 73 7.19 11.45 -7.54
N GLU A 74 7.50 12.44 -8.36
CA GLU A 74 8.53 13.46 -8.06
C GLU A 74 8.16 14.39 -6.90
N LYS A 75 6.86 14.42 -6.51
CA LYS A 75 6.39 15.20 -5.36
C LYS A 75 6.65 14.51 -4.02
N LEU A 76 6.88 13.21 -4.05
CA LEU A 76 7.04 12.37 -2.87
C LEU A 76 8.52 12.24 -2.49
N SER A 77 8.83 12.43 -1.20
CA SER A 77 10.16 12.10 -0.68
C SER A 77 10.46 10.61 -0.78
N ALA A 78 11.72 10.22 -0.64
CA ALA A 78 12.10 8.81 -0.58
C ALA A 78 11.38 8.09 0.57
N ASP A 79 11.33 8.70 1.76
CA ASP A 79 10.65 8.15 2.94
C ASP A 79 9.16 7.94 2.70
N PHE A 80 8.49 8.89 2.03
CA PHE A 80 7.08 8.75 1.69
C PHE A 80 6.85 7.56 0.75
N ARG A 81 7.69 7.41 -0.30
CA ARG A 81 7.60 6.28 -1.23
C ARG A 81 7.86 4.95 -0.51
N ILE A 82 8.83 4.89 0.40
CA ILE A 82 9.10 3.71 1.23
C ILE A 82 7.88 3.36 2.07
N GLY A 83 7.24 4.36 2.69
CA GLY A 83 6.04 4.15 3.50
C GLY A 83 4.83 3.64 2.70
N VAL A 84 4.68 4.04 1.43
CA VAL A 84 3.68 3.43 0.54
C VAL A 84 4.10 2.02 0.14
N ASP A 85 5.37 1.84 -0.22
CA ASP A 85 5.90 0.60 -0.78
C ASP A 85 5.79 -0.58 0.18
N VAL A 86 6.08 -0.37 1.46
CA VAL A 86 6.00 -1.41 2.50
C VAL A 86 4.60 -2.02 2.63
N MET A 87 3.57 -1.28 2.29
CA MET A 87 2.17 -1.74 2.34
C MET A 87 1.69 -2.44 1.07
N THR A 88 2.48 -2.45 0.00
CA THR A 88 2.05 -3.07 -1.27
C THR A 88 1.84 -4.57 -1.15
N THR A 89 2.51 -5.24 -0.21
CA THR A 89 2.30 -6.67 0.09
C THR A 89 0.85 -6.99 0.44
N GLU A 90 0.13 -6.06 1.05
CA GLU A 90 -1.29 -6.21 1.40
C GLU A 90 -2.22 -6.22 0.17
N THR A 91 -1.72 -5.89 -1.01
CA THR A 91 -2.48 -5.98 -2.27
C THR A 91 -2.42 -7.35 -2.92
N THR A 92 -1.61 -8.28 -2.38
CA THR A 92 -1.27 -9.57 -2.98
C THR A 92 -0.51 -9.45 -4.31
N CYS A 93 0.11 -8.30 -4.61
CA CYS A 93 1.00 -8.16 -5.74
C CYS A 93 2.25 -9.03 -5.57
N LEU A 94 2.91 -9.37 -6.67
CA LEU A 94 4.18 -10.10 -6.62
C LEU A 94 5.31 -9.21 -6.13
N SER A 95 5.32 -7.96 -6.60
CA SER A 95 6.36 -6.99 -6.29
C SER A 95 5.90 -5.59 -6.61
N SER A 96 6.65 -4.61 -6.13
CA SER A 96 6.52 -3.20 -6.51
C SER A 96 7.86 -2.65 -6.98
N ILE A 97 7.82 -1.69 -7.87
CA ILE A 97 8.99 -0.96 -8.36
C ILE A 97 8.62 0.50 -8.61
N TRP A 98 9.55 1.40 -8.35
CA TRP A 98 9.36 2.84 -8.51
C TRP A 98 10.35 3.42 -9.49
N ARG A 99 9.94 4.41 -10.26
CA ARG A 99 10.90 5.26 -10.96
C ARG A 99 11.76 6.00 -9.94
N THR A 100 13.04 6.18 -10.25
CA THR A 100 14.03 6.78 -9.35
C THR A 100 14.92 7.83 -10.05
N ASP A 101 14.46 8.35 -11.17
CA ASP A 101 15.21 9.29 -12.02
C ASP A 101 15.04 10.77 -11.56
N ASP A 102 14.85 10.99 -10.28
CA ASP A 102 14.61 12.32 -9.70
C ASP A 102 15.56 12.66 -8.54
N ASP A 103 15.61 13.95 -8.22
CA ASP A 103 16.54 14.48 -7.20
C ASP A 103 16.21 13.97 -5.79
N LYS A 104 14.95 13.63 -5.48
CA LYS A 104 14.58 13.12 -4.15
C LYS A 104 15.30 11.82 -3.81
N ILE A 105 15.44 10.94 -4.79
CA ILE A 105 16.17 9.67 -4.60
C ILE A 105 17.66 9.92 -4.61
N ARG A 106 18.16 10.82 -5.46
CA ARG A 106 19.58 11.20 -5.44
C ARG A 106 20.00 11.75 -4.09
N ASP A 107 19.25 12.72 -3.56
CA ASP A 107 19.50 13.33 -2.25
C ASP A 107 19.47 12.30 -1.13
N PHE A 108 18.59 11.30 -1.21
CA PHE A 108 18.52 10.21 -0.25
C PHE A 108 19.84 9.40 -0.22
N TYR A 109 20.41 9.08 -1.38
CA TYR A 109 21.73 8.43 -1.45
C TYR A 109 22.85 9.34 -0.93
N ASP A 110 22.82 10.63 -1.26
CA ASP A 110 23.82 11.60 -0.85
C ASP A 110 23.86 11.77 0.68
N ILE A 111 22.70 11.90 1.33
CA ILE A 111 22.58 11.98 2.80
C ILE A 111 23.15 10.74 3.49
N HIS A 112 23.06 9.57 2.85
CA HIS A 112 23.59 8.31 3.39
C HIS A 112 25.05 8.03 2.99
N GLY A 113 25.73 8.98 2.34
CA GLY A 113 27.13 8.83 1.91
C GLY A 113 27.33 7.77 0.83
N ARG A 114 26.32 7.56 -0.03
CA ARG A 114 26.26 6.52 -1.06
C ARG A 114 25.95 7.09 -2.45
N SER A 115 26.38 8.30 -2.73
CA SER A 115 26.10 9.01 -3.99
C SER A 115 26.49 8.20 -5.24
N GLU A 116 27.58 7.46 -5.15
CA GLU A 116 28.09 6.61 -6.24
C GLU A 116 27.22 5.39 -6.54
N ASP A 117 26.38 4.98 -5.60
CA ASP A 117 25.46 3.85 -5.77
C ASP A 117 24.16 4.25 -6.49
N TYR A 118 23.89 5.55 -6.58
CA TYR A 118 22.68 6.03 -7.24
C TYR A 118 22.67 5.68 -8.73
N LYS A 119 21.57 5.07 -9.15
CA LYS A 119 21.27 4.80 -10.55
C LYS A 119 19.84 5.18 -10.85
N ALA A 120 19.66 6.05 -11.84
CA ALA A 120 18.35 6.39 -12.32
C ALA A 120 17.66 5.18 -12.95
N LEU A 121 16.41 4.96 -12.58
CA LEU A 121 15.53 3.99 -13.21
C LEU A 121 14.26 4.70 -13.67
N ASN A 122 13.93 4.54 -14.94
CA ASN A 122 12.74 5.13 -15.54
C ASN A 122 12.20 4.19 -16.62
N PRO A 123 10.88 4.11 -16.80
CA PRO A 123 10.31 3.45 -17.96
C PRO A 123 10.87 3.99 -19.27
N GLY A 124 10.93 3.16 -20.31
CA GLY A 124 11.32 3.59 -21.64
C GLY A 124 10.35 4.63 -22.23
N ALA A 125 10.77 5.28 -23.33
CA ALA A 125 9.94 6.29 -23.99
C ALA A 125 8.57 5.77 -24.44
N VAL A 126 8.46 4.47 -24.71
CA VAL A 126 7.21 3.76 -24.97
C VAL A 126 7.22 2.52 -24.08
N THR A 127 6.24 2.43 -23.20
CA THR A 127 6.11 1.32 -22.26
C THR A 127 4.68 0.78 -22.31
N TYR A 128 4.56 -0.54 -22.33
CA TYR A 128 3.28 -1.22 -22.34
C TYR A 128 3.01 -1.83 -20.95
N TYR A 129 1.81 -1.63 -20.46
CA TYR A 129 1.31 -2.19 -19.21
C TYR A 129 0.09 -3.07 -19.46
N ASP A 130 -0.09 -4.10 -18.65
CA ASP A 130 -1.28 -4.95 -18.67
C ASP A 130 -2.51 -4.26 -18.07
N GLY A 131 -2.30 -3.14 -17.42
CA GLY A 131 -3.35 -2.31 -16.85
C GLY A 131 -2.80 -1.09 -16.15
N MET A 132 -3.71 -0.23 -15.66
CA MET A 132 -3.34 1.00 -14.96
C MET A 132 -4.33 1.28 -13.83
N VAL A 133 -3.79 1.76 -12.72
CA VAL A 133 -4.54 2.39 -11.62
C VAL A 133 -4.14 3.86 -11.59
N TYR A 134 -5.10 4.74 -11.81
CA TYR A 134 -4.89 6.18 -11.69
C TYR A 134 -5.16 6.62 -10.25
N VAL A 135 -4.20 7.33 -9.66
CA VAL A 135 -4.27 7.83 -8.28
C VAL A 135 -4.01 9.34 -8.28
N ASN A 136 -5.03 10.13 -7.98
CA ASN A 136 -4.87 11.55 -7.74
C ASN A 136 -4.53 11.79 -6.26
N LEU A 137 -3.26 12.03 -5.98
CA LEU A 137 -2.76 12.26 -4.61
C LEU A 137 -3.47 13.42 -3.92
N SER A 138 -3.93 14.43 -4.68
CA SER A 138 -4.62 15.60 -4.13
C SER A 138 -6.05 15.31 -3.65
N GLU A 139 -6.62 14.18 -4.05
CA GLU A 139 -7.97 13.75 -3.66
C GLU A 139 -7.98 12.80 -2.46
N ILE A 140 -6.83 12.23 -2.13
CA ILE A 140 -6.72 11.32 -0.97
C ILE A 140 -6.97 12.11 0.32
N ARG A 141 -7.71 11.49 1.21
CA ARG A 141 -8.07 12.01 2.53
C ARG A 141 -7.44 11.12 3.61
N PRO A 142 -7.34 11.60 4.86
CA PRO A 142 -6.94 10.74 5.96
C PRO A 142 -7.81 9.49 6.04
N MET A 143 -7.17 8.33 6.12
CA MET A 143 -7.82 7.03 6.04
C MET A 143 -7.63 6.20 7.30
N ILE A 144 -8.45 5.19 7.44
CA ILE A 144 -8.35 4.20 8.51
C ILE A 144 -8.70 2.83 7.95
N ALA A 145 -7.97 1.81 8.36
CA ALA A 145 -8.32 0.43 8.11
C ALA A 145 -9.04 -0.17 9.32
N MET A 146 -10.16 -0.83 9.06
CA MET A 146 -10.91 -1.59 10.05
C MET A 146 -10.46 -3.06 10.03
N PRO A 147 -10.63 -3.82 11.14
CA PRO A 147 -10.32 -5.24 11.12
C PRO A 147 -11.08 -5.97 10.00
N PHE A 148 -10.54 -7.04 9.40
CA PHE A 148 -9.31 -7.77 9.77
C PHE A 148 -8.18 -7.59 8.74
N HIS A 149 -8.43 -6.92 7.64
CA HIS A 149 -7.48 -6.74 6.55
C HIS A 149 -7.44 -5.26 6.14
N PRO A 150 -6.28 -4.70 5.75
CA PRO A 150 -6.15 -3.30 5.34
C PRO A 150 -7.04 -2.89 4.15
N SER A 151 -7.58 -3.83 3.38
CA SER A 151 -8.56 -3.52 2.34
C SER A 151 -9.93 -3.09 2.88
N ASN A 152 -10.22 -3.37 4.15
CA ASN A 152 -11.41 -2.86 4.82
C ASN A 152 -11.18 -1.41 5.28
N THR A 153 -11.00 -0.53 4.33
CA THR A 153 -10.52 0.83 4.54
C THR A 153 -11.58 1.87 4.17
N TYR A 154 -11.56 2.97 4.91
CA TYR A 154 -12.46 4.11 4.75
C TYR A 154 -11.69 5.40 4.96
N THR A 155 -12.16 6.48 4.39
CA THR A 155 -11.77 7.80 4.91
C THR A 155 -12.32 7.98 6.33
N ILE A 156 -11.66 8.80 7.13
CA ILE A 156 -12.15 9.12 8.49
C ILE A 156 -13.56 9.72 8.43
N ASP A 157 -13.86 10.52 7.40
CA ASP A 157 -15.17 11.12 7.21
C ASP A 157 -16.25 10.06 6.87
N GLU A 158 -15.93 9.11 6.01
CA GLU A 158 -16.83 7.97 5.68
C GLU A 158 -17.10 7.11 6.90
N LEU A 159 -16.06 6.78 7.68
CA LEU A 159 -16.23 6.04 8.93
C LEU A 159 -17.18 6.79 9.88
N ASN A 160 -16.96 8.08 10.09
CA ASN A 160 -17.81 8.85 11.00
C ASN A 160 -19.26 9.00 10.50
N ALA A 161 -19.46 9.12 9.19
CA ALA A 161 -20.80 9.24 8.59
C ALA A 161 -21.60 7.94 8.66
N ASN A 162 -20.95 6.77 8.63
CA ASN A 162 -21.59 5.45 8.57
C ASN A 162 -21.15 4.53 9.72
N LEU A 163 -20.78 5.11 10.85
CA LEU A 163 -20.07 4.44 11.94
C LEU A 163 -20.75 3.14 12.38
N MET A 164 -22.04 3.19 12.70
CA MET A 164 -22.76 2.02 13.26
C MET A 164 -22.87 0.88 12.25
N ASP A 165 -23.10 1.19 10.97
CA ASP A 165 -23.23 0.17 9.92
C ASP A 165 -21.89 -0.51 9.64
N ILE A 166 -20.79 0.27 9.61
CA ILE A 166 -19.43 -0.24 9.43
C ILE A 166 -19.04 -1.14 10.61
N LEU A 167 -19.30 -0.70 11.86
CA LEU A 167 -19.01 -1.52 13.03
C LEU A 167 -19.84 -2.81 13.06
N ASP A 168 -21.10 -2.75 12.65
CA ASP A 168 -21.97 -3.91 12.57
C ASP A 168 -21.44 -4.95 11.56
N ASP A 169 -20.96 -4.50 10.40
CA ASP A 169 -20.33 -5.36 9.41
C ASP A 169 -19.05 -6.01 9.92
N VAL A 170 -18.18 -5.24 10.58
CA VAL A 170 -16.94 -5.75 11.19
C VAL A 170 -17.25 -6.79 12.27
N GLU A 171 -18.23 -6.54 13.16
CA GLU A 171 -18.62 -7.49 14.19
C GLU A 171 -19.22 -8.79 13.62
N LYS A 172 -20.00 -8.70 12.53
CA LYS A 172 -20.51 -9.88 11.81
C LYS A 172 -19.36 -10.71 11.21
N LYS A 173 -18.41 -10.05 10.55
CA LYS A 173 -17.21 -10.71 10.01
C LYS A 173 -16.37 -11.35 11.11
N ALA A 174 -16.18 -10.66 12.26
CA ALA A 174 -15.50 -11.18 13.42
C ALA A 174 -16.15 -12.45 13.96
N LYS A 175 -17.46 -12.46 14.11
CA LYS A 175 -18.21 -13.62 14.60
C LYS A 175 -18.00 -14.86 13.71
N VAL A 176 -17.95 -14.66 12.40
CA VAL A 176 -17.67 -15.75 11.44
C VAL A 176 -16.22 -16.22 11.56
N SER A 177 -15.28 -15.30 11.53
CA SER A 177 -13.84 -15.61 11.50
C SER A 177 -13.34 -16.23 12.81
N LEU A 178 -13.90 -15.80 13.94
CA LEU A 178 -13.52 -16.29 15.28
C LEU A 178 -14.37 -17.47 15.75
N GLY A 179 -15.33 -17.93 14.94
CA GLY A 179 -16.17 -19.08 15.25
C GLY A 179 -16.96 -18.94 16.55
N GLY A 180 -17.23 -17.72 17.02
CA GLY A 180 -17.88 -17.43 18.28
C GLY A 180 -17.04 -17.70 19.55
N ALA A 181 -15.76 -17.99 19.39
CA ALA A 181 -14.86 -18.26 20.51
C ALA A 181 -14.57 -17.02 21.38
N VAL A 182 -14.78 -15.83 20.84
CA VAL A 182 -14.56 -14.55 21.52
C VAL A 182 -15.76 -13.65 21.28
N GLU A 183 -16.25 -13.01 22.34
CA GLU A 183 -17.16 -11.88 22.21
C GLU A 183 -16.37 -10.67 21.71
N TYR A 184 -16.77 -10.15 20.55
CA TYR A 184 -16.13 -9.03 19.89
C TYR A 184 -17.18 -7.93 19.65
N SER A 185 -17.06 -6.85 20.41
CA SER A 185 -17.96 -5.70 20.29
C SER A 185 -17.14 -4.42 20.13
N LEU A 186 -17.28 -3.78 18.97
CA LEU A 186 -16.75 -2.45 18.69
C LEU A 186 -17.78 -1.37 19.02
N LYS A 187 -19.07 -1.68 18.96
CA LYS A 187 -20.16 -0.72 19.25
C LYS A 187 -20.11 -0.23 20.69
N ASP A 188 -19.62 -1.07 21.62
CA ASP A 188 -19.42 -0.68 23.01
C ASP A 188 -18.32 0.40 23.19
N LYS A 189 -17.50 0.60 22.15
CA LYS A 189 -16.46 1.66 22.12
C LYS A 189 -16.96 2.97 21.51
N VAL A 190 -18.25 3.07 21.19
CA VAL A 190 -18.81 4.30 20.66
C VAL A 190 -19.28 5.20 21.82
N HIS A 191 -18.65 6.37 21.94
CA HIS A 191 -18.98 7.38 22.93
C HIS A 191 -19.30 8.71 22.24
N ASN A 192 -20.44 9.31 22.56
CA ASN A 192 -20.89 10.56 21.94
C ASN A 192 -20.88 10.55 20.41
N GLY A 193 -21.29 9.41 19.80
CA GLY A 193 -21.33 9.24 18.35
C GLY A 193 -19.98 9.09 17.65
N LYS A 194 -18.91 8.86 18.41
CA LYS A 194 -17.55 8.63 17.87
C LYS A 194 -16.97 7.32 18.39
N LEU A 195 -16.22 6.65 17.54
CA LEU A 195 -15.44 5.48 17.93
C LEU A 195 -14.25 5.91 18.81
N TYR A 196 -14.16 5.33 19.99
CA TYR A 196 -13.01 5.50 20.86
C TYR A 196 -11.94 4.47 20.52
N VAL A 197 -10.73 4.94 20.23
CA VAL A 197 -9.57 4.12 19.87
C VAL A 197 -8.54 4.24 20.98
N GLU A 198 -8.17 3.11 21.59
CA GLU A 198 -7.20 3.06 22.69
C GLU A 198 -5.75 2.90 22.18
N GLN A 199 -5.58 2.26 21.02
CA GLN A 199 -4.27 2.02 20.41
C GLN A 199 -4.36 2.23 18.90
N GLY A 200 -3.35 2.86 18.33
CA GLY A 200 -3.15 3.01 16.89
C GLY A 200 -1.76 2.54 16.50
N ILE A 201 -1.64 1.90 15.35
CA ILE A 201 -0.35 1.56 14.72
C ILE A 201 -0.21 2.47 13.51
N ILE A 202 0.91 3.19 13.43
CA ILE A 202 1.23 4.13 12.35
C ILE A 202 2.48 3.62 11.62
#